data_fed44b8980b440174f62777ec1fd0629
#
_entry.id   fed44b8980b440174f62777ec1fd0629
#
_cell.length_a   1.000
_cell.length_b   1.000
_cell.length_c   1.000
_cell.angle_alpha   90.00
_cell.angle_beta   90.00
_cell.angle_gamma   90.00
#
_symmetry.space_group_name_H-M   'P 1'
#
loop_
_entity.id
_entity.type
_entity.pdbx_description
1 polymer ?
#
loop_
_entity_poly.entity_id
_entity_poly.type
_entity_poly.pdbx_seq_one_letter_code
_entity_poly.pdbx_strand_id
1 'polypeptide(L)'
;MAASLILDKRCSETDTAKAIAWLRQAAEQGCMYSTMRLGECYLEGNVVPKDAEEAFQWFQKSAELGNPAAVNMVGRCYMDGNGVEQDQEKAFQYFQKASEAGDESAMFNLADCYFNGLGTEQSEEQAVPWYQKAAEANISIAQYMLGTCYHFGKGVSPNEELALHWLRKAAEQDYVGAQYALGTLLFRNEDSGENDAEAVRWLERAAELGDIGSQVKLGVCYQDGYNVLEQGKVCFKENMEKAVELFQNAAEQGDAEGQFQLANSYRFGLGVKKNVPKMLYWLRLSAMQGYAEAQYALGICYQDGIGVKADIEKAMDWYERSAAQNYPDAICSVGMYYLDEEDDVETAKRLVYKAAQMDCPEAQYLMGMFLYEGDDSEEDEEAVAWFRMAARYQNHGGAMGMLGYCYMNGTGVEQDDEMARVWLKRAAECRDYDAIELLKNYYMIDDYDDFEYEDYGDEPEYDDEDDDWED
;
A
#
# COMPACT_ATOMS: atom_id res chain seq x y z
N MET A 1 12.82 42.72 15.35
CA MET A 1 11.69 42.52 16.27
C MET A 1 10.40 43.19 15.79
N ALA A 2 10.34 44.50 15.47
CA ALA A 2 9.09 45.12 15.04
C ALA A 2 8.58 44.64 13.66
N ALA A 3 9.46 44.36 12.69
CA ALA A 3 9.08 43.86 11.36
C ALA A 3 8.54 42.41 11.37
N SER A 4 8.97 41.58 12.28
CA SER A 4 8.49 40.22 12.42
C SER A 4 7.06 40.14 12.99
N LEU A 5 6.65 41.09 13.80
CA LEU A 5 5.31 41.19 14.38
C LEU A 5 4.24 41.67 13.38
N ILE A 6 4.65 42.28 12.26
CA ILE A 6 3.74 42.85 11.26
C ILE A 6 3.36 41.84 10.15
N LEU A 7 4.09 40.73 10.05
CA LEU A 7 3.82 39.65 9.07
C LEU A 7 2.76 38.63 9.56
N ASP A 8 2.31 38.79 10.81
CA ASP A 8 1.19 38.02 11.31
C ASP A 8 -0.13 38.56 10.72
N LYS A 9 -0.98 37.76 10.14
CA LYS A 9 -2.19 37.96 9.33
C LYS A 9 -3.24 38.97 9.86
N ARG A 10 -2.86 39.90 10.80
CA ARG A 10 -3.75 40.82 11.51
C ARG A 10 -3.43 42.33 11.30
N CYS A 11 -2.49 42.67 10.43
CA CYS A 11 -2.11 44.08 10.22
C CYS A 11 -2.82 44.71 9.01
N SER A 12 -3.02 46.05 9.06
CA SER A 12 -3.59 46.80 7.95
C SER A 12 -2.61 46.87 6.76
N GLU A 13 -3.12 47.06 5.52
CA GLU A 13 -2.28 47.23 4.32
C GLU A 13 -1.23 48.35 4.45
N THR A 14 -1.58 49.39 5.18
CA THR A 14 -0.66 50.53 5.44
C THR A 14 0.49 50.16 6.36
N ASP A 15 0.29 49.25 7.31
CA ASP A 15 1.35 48.79 8.21
C ASP A 15 2.26 47.78 7.52
N THR A 16 1.72 46.99 6.62
CA THR A 16 2.44 46.04 5.77
C THR A 16 3.43 46.79 4.85
N ALA A 17 2.97 47.81 4.16
CA ALA A 17 3.83 48.64 3.29
C ALA A 17 4.98 49.31 4.08
N LYS A 18 4.72 49.81 5.30
CA LYS A 18 5.77 50.32 6.19
C LYS A 18 6.77 49.27 6.61
N ALA A 19 6.30 48.06 6.93
CA ALA A 19 7.18 46.97 7.33
C ALA A 19 8.14 46.59 6.20
N ILE A 20 7.65 46.47 4.97
CA ILE A 20 8.50 46.23 3.79
C ILE A 20 9.52 47.36 3.58
N ALA A 21 9.11 48.61 3.74
CA ALA A 21 10.03 49.72 3.64
C ALA A 21 11.16 49.66 4.69
N TRP A 22 10.83 49.31 5.92
CA TRP A 22 11.82 49.11 6.98
C TRP A 22 12.73 47.89 6.75
N LEU A 23 12.19 46.78 6.23
CA LEU A 23 13.00 45.64 5.85
C LEU A 23 13.98 45.99 4.74
N ARG A 24 13.53 46.73 3.70
CA ARG A 24 14.41 47.23 2.63
C ARG A 24 15.52 48.13 3.17
N GLN A 25 15.17 49.10 4.01
CA GLN A 25 16.15 49.99 4.62
C GLN A 25 17.18 49.23 5.45
N ALA A 26 16.75 48.25 6.23
CA ALA A 26 17.66 47.41 7.03
C ALA A 26 18.52 46.50 6.14
N ALA A 27 17.96 45.95 5.07
CA ALA A 27 18.69 45.11 4.09
C ALA A 27 19.75 45.92 3.34
N GLU A 28 19.45 47.17 2.97
CA GLU A 28 20.42 48.12 2.36
C GLU A 28 21.58 48.46 3.30
N GLN A 29 21.33 48.42 4.62
CA GLN A 29 22.36 48.58 5.66
C GLN A 29 23.13 47.30 5.98
N GLY A 30 22.93 46.21 5.23
CA GLY A 30 23.64 44.96 5.38
C GLY A 30 23.07 44.01 6.46
N CYS A 31 21.82 44.21 6.89
CA CYS A 31 21.18 43.28 7.82
C CYS A 31 20.75 41.96 7.13
N MET A 32 21.55 40.92 7.28
CA MET A 32 21.30 39.60 6.63
C MET A 32 19.93 39.02 6.92
N TYR A 33 19.37 39.19 8.12
CA TYR A 33 18.03 38.68 8.47
C TYR A 33 16.91 39.43 7.75
N SER A 34 17.06 40.80 7.59
CA SER A 34 16.09 41.59 6.85
C SER A 34 16.13 41.26 5.36
N THR A 35 17.34 41.01 4.84
CA THR A 35 17.56 40.58 3.46
C THR A 35 16.90 39.23 3.17
N MET A 36 17.06 38.26 4.07
CA MET A 36 16.41 36.95 4.00
C MET A 36 14.88 37.09 4.00
N ARG A 37 14.32 37.86 4.95
CA ARG A 37 12.86 38.04 5.06
C ARG A 37 12.25 38.72 3.84
N LEU A 38 12.96 39.64 3.19
CA LEU A 38 12.50 40.22 1.90
C LEU A 38 12.39 39.13 0.82
N GLY A 39 13.40 38.29 0.70
CA GLY A 39 13.36 37.15 -0.23
C GLY A 39 12.15 36.25 0.02
N GLU A 40 11.86 35.89 1.28
CA GLU A 40 10.68 35.14 1.65
C GLU A 40 9.37 35.85 1.28
N CYS A 41 9.25 37.14 1.56
CA CYS A 41 8.06 37.94 1.20
C CYS A 41 7.77 37.90 -0.31
N TYR A 42 8.80 38.04 -1.13
CA TYR A 42 8.66 37.99 -2.60
C TYR A 42 8.38 36.56 -3.11
N LEU A 43 8.95 35.54 -2.46
CA LEU A 43 8.72 34.14 -2.83
C LEU A 43 7.28 33.71 -2.52
N GLU A 44 6.77 34.08 -1.34
CA GLU A 44 5.42 33.73 -0.88
C GLU A 44 4.32 34.55 -1.56
N GLY A 45 4.59 35.84 -1.85
CA GLY A 45 3.61 36.75 -2.43
C GLY A 45 2.50 37.20 -1.48
N ASN A 46 2.65 36.97 -0.16
CA ASN A 46 1.62 37.26 0.84
C ASN A 46 1.53 38.74 1.22
N VAL A 47 2.63 39.46 1.07
CA VAL A 47 2.81 40.83 1.57
C VAL A 47 3.17 41.80 0.44
N VAL A 48 3.82 41.29 -0.58
CA VAL A 48 4.15 41.92 -1.84
C VAL A 48 3.74 41.01 -2.98
N PRO A 49 3.51 41.53 -4.20
CA PRO A 49 3.29 40.64 -5.34
C PRO A 49 4.41 39.62 -5.45
N LYS A 50 4.03 38.36 -5.72
CA LYS A 50 4.99 37.26 -5.87
C LYS A 50 5.96 37.58 -7.02
N ASP A 51 7.25 37.53 -6.73
CA ASP A 51 8.33 37.76 -7.69
C ASP A 51 9.51 36.84 -7.33
N ALA A 52 9.65 35.76 -8.07
CA ALA A 52 10.67 34.75 -7.80
C ALA A 52 12.08 35.25 -8.15
N GLU A 53 12.23 36.12 -9.17
CA GLU A 53 13.53 36.69 -9.55
C GLU A 53 14.03 37.65 -8.48
N GLU A 54 13.15 38.52 -7.97
CA GLU A 54 13.49 39.44 -6.90
C GLU A 54 13.77 38.68 -5.59
N ALA A 55 13.00 37.61 -5.28
CA ALA A 55 13.26 36.72 -4.15
C ALA A 55 14.66 36.11 -4.22
N PHE A 56 15.04 35.56 -5.38
CA PHE A 56 16.34 35.00 -5.60
C PHE A 56 17.49 36.00 -5.39
N GLN A 57 17.35 37.22 -5.90
CA GLN A 57 18.35 38.30 -5.70
C GLN A 57 18.52 38.61 -4.20
N TRP A 58 17.42 38.70 -3.44
CA TRP A 58 17.49 38.93 -2.01
C TRP A 58 18.11 37.75 -1.24
N PHE A 59 17.85 36.52 -1.62
CA PHE A 59 18.51 35.37 -1.03
C PHE A 59 20.01 35.34 -1.34
N GLN A 60 20.42 35.65 -2.59
CA GLN A 60 21.84 35.75 -2.93
C GLN A 60 22.54 36.80 -2.07
N LYS A 61 21.95 37.98 -1.95
CA LYS A 61 22.50 39.08 -1.13
C LYS A 61 22.63 38.69 0.35
N SER A 62 21.63 37.96 0.89
CA SER A 62 21.70 37.47 2.26
C SER A 62 22.77 36.37 2.42
N ALA A 63 22.94 35.50 1.43
CA ALA A 63 23.99 34.47 1.40
C ALA A 63 25.39 35.08 1.35
N GLU A 64 25.59 36.17 0.58
CA GLU A 64 26.86 36.94 0.52
C GLU A 64 27.18 37.59 1.88
N LEU A 65 26.18 37.96 2.67
CA LEU A 65 26.35 38.44 4.03
C LEU A 65 26.64 37.34 5.06
N GLY A 66 26.72 36.09 4.61
CA GLY A 66 27.10 34.93 5.45
C GLY A 66 25.93 34.23 6.17
N ASN A 67 24.69 34.42 5.71
CA ASN A 67 23.54 33.72 6.28
C ASN A 67 23.42 32.29 5.72
N PRO A 68 23.62 31.20 6.53
CA PRO A 68 23.57 29.84 6.03
C PRO A 68 22.18 29.46 5.49
N ALA A 69 21.11 29.91 6.14
CA ALA A 69 19.74 29.66 5.67
C ALA A 69 19.47 30.29 4.30
N ALA A 70 20.03 31.46 4.02
CA ALA A 70 19.94 32.06 2.70
C ALA A 70 20.75 31.29 1.64
N VAL A 71 21.92 30.76 2.01
CA VAL A 71 22.68 29.84 1.14
C VAL A 71 21.85 28.61 0.76
N ASN A 72 21.14 28.03 1.72
CA ASN A 72 20.19 26.93 1.50
C ASN A 72 19.05 27.35 0.57
N MET A 73 18.46 28.55 0.78
CA MET A 73 17.38 29.05 -0.09
C MET A 73 17.85 29.30 -1.52
N VAL A 74 19.07 29.78 -1.74
CA VAL A 74 19.67 29.88 -3.09
C VAL A 74 19.78 28.50 -3.73
N GLY A 75 20.21 27.47 -2.96
CA GLY A 75 20.24 26.07 -3.40
C GLY A 75 18.85 25.59 -3.84
N ARG A 76 17.82 25.87 -3.05
CA ARG A 76 16.42 25.53 -3.40
C ARG A 76 15.94 26.25 -4.66
N CYS A 77 16.29 27.53 -4.83
CA CYS A 77 15.95 28.25 -6.05
C CYS A 77 16.55 27.60 -7.30
N TYR A 78 17.80 27.15 -7.24
CA TYR A 78 18.42 26.38 -8.32
C TYR A 78 17.80 24.98 -8.49
N MET A 79 17.40 24.31 -7.40
CA MET A 79 16.76 22.99 -7.47
C MET A 79 15.41 23.06 -8.19
N ASP A 80 14.61 24.08 -7.88
CA ASP A 80 13.23 24.21 -8.34
C ASP A 80 13.08 25.09 -9.59
N GLY A 81 14.14 25.82 -9.99
CA GLY A 81 14.06 26.83 -11.06
C GLY A 81 13.30 28.10 -10.65
N ASN A 82 13.25 28.43 -9.35
CA ASN A 82 12.51 29.57 -8.83
C ASN A 82 13.34 30.88 -8.93
N GLY A 83 13.01 31.74 -9.91
CA GLY A 83 13.69 32.99 -10.15
C GLY A 83 15.08 32.87 -10.78
N VAL A 84 15.47 31.65 -11.16
CA VAL A 84 16.73 31.34 -11.84
C VAL A 84 16.52 30.06 -12.68
N GLU A 85 17.33 29.87 -13.71
CA GLU A 85 17.33 28.63 -14.47
C GLU A 85 17.68 27.43 -13.56
N GLN A 86 16.91 26.34 -13.66
CA GLN A 86 17.12 25.15 -12.87
C GLN A 86 18.51 24.56 -13.10
N ASP A 87 19.22 24.27 -12.01
CA ASP A 87 20.57 23.71 -12.05
C ASP A 87 20.83 22.87 -10.78
N GLN A 88 20.65 21.57 -10.90
CA GLN A 88 20.78 20.64 -9.77
C GLN A 88 22.22 20.54 -9.25
N GLU A 89 23.24 20.69 -10.10
CA GLU A 89 24.65 20.66 -9.66
C GLU A 89 24.95 21.89 -8.79
N LYS A 90 24.48 23.08 -9.19
CA LYS A 90 24.62 24.26 -8.34
C LYS A 90 23.81 24.12 -7.06
N ALA A 91 22.58 23.61 -7.13
CA ALA A 91 21.78 23.36 -5.93
C ALA A 91 22.54 22.51 -4.93
N PHE A 92 23.10 21.38 -5.37
CA PHE A 92 23.92 20.49 -4.54
C PHE A 92 25.10 21.24 -3.89
N GLN A 93 25.85 22.04 -4.64
CA GLN A 93 27.00 22.81 -4.13
C GLN A 93 26.55 23.83 -3.05
N TYR A 94 25.39 24.48 -3.26
CA TYR A 94 24.85 25.40 -2.27
C TYR A 94 24.36 24.68 -1.01
N PHE A 95 23.72 23.51 -1.13
CA PHE A 95 23.32 22.70 0.03
C PHE A 95 24.52 22.20 0.80
N GLN A 96 25.59 21.76 0.12
CA GLN A 96 26.83 21.38 0.77
C GLN A 96 27.42 22.55 1.57
N LYS A 97 27.55 23.72 0.97
CA LYS A 97 28.06 24.93 1.62
C LYS A 97 27.20 25.36 2.82
N ALA A 98 25.88 25.30 2.70
CA ALA A 98 24.97 25.66 3.78
C ALA A 98 25.04 24.64 4.93
N SER A 99 25.13 23.36 4.62
CA SER A 99 25.27 22.25 5.61
C SER A 99 26.59 22.36 6.40
N GLU A 100 27.70 22.67 5.71
CA GLU A 100 29.00 22.94 6.35
C GLU A 100 28.98 24.18 7.25
N ALA A 101 28.14 25.16 6.91
CA ALA A 101 27.90 26.35 7.73
C ALA A 101 26.89 26.13 8.86
N GLY A 102 26.35 24.92 9.00
CA GLY A 102 25.48 24.49 10.10
C GLY A 102 23.99 24.74 9.88
N ASP A 103 23.54 24.97 8.64
CA ASP A 103 22.10 25.02 8.35
C ASP A 103 21.49 23.60 8.39
N GLU A 104 20.59 23.37 9.30
CA GLU A 104 20.00 22.05 9.56
C GLU A 104 19.09 21.60 8.43
N SER A 105 18.35 22.51 7.81
CA SER A 105 17.51 22.20 6.64
C SER A 105 18.34 21.87 5.41
N ALA A 106 19.50 22.51 5.25
CA ALA A 106 20.42 22.17 4.18
C ALA A 106 21.02 20.77 4.35
N MET A 107 21.24 20.31 5.60
CA MET A 107 21.69 18.95 5.86
C MET A 107 20.70 17.92 5.32
N PHE A 108 19.40 18.16 5.49
CA PHE A 108 18.35 17.33 4.90
C PHE A 108 18.38 17.40 3.36
N ASN A 109 18.43 18.60 2.77
CA ASN A 109 18.46 18.78 1.31
C ASN A 109 19.70 18.12 0.69
N LEU A 110 20.86 18.22 1.35
CA LEU A 110 22.09 17.55 0.90
C LEU A 110 21.96 16.02 0.97
N ALA A 111 21.37 15.50 2.03
CA ALA A 111 21.07 14.08 2.16
C ALA A 111 20.14 13.59 1.03
N ASP A 112 19.10 14.37 0.73
CA ASP A 112 18.15 14.06 -0.33
C ASP A 112 18.82 14.10 -1.72
N CYS A 113 19.75 15.02 -1.95
CA CYS A 113 20.56 15.05 -3.17
C CYS A 113 21.38 13.75 -3.34
N TYR A 114 22.06 13.29 -2.31
CA TYR A 114 22.80 12.02 -2.36
C TYR A 114 21.86 10.82 -2.53
N PHE A 115 20.72 10.80 -1.82
CA PHE A 115 19.79 9.69 -1.84
C PHE A 115 19.16 9.48 -3.22
N ASN A 116 18.82 10.58 -3.91
CA ASN A 116 18.12 10.55 -5.20
C ASN A 116 19.07 10.82 -6.41
N GLY A 117 20.33 11.16 -6.18
CA GLY A 117 21.25 11.49 -7.26
C GLY A 117 21.00 12.86 -7.90
N LEU A 118 20.52 13.86 -7.12
CA LEU A 118 20.19 15.18 -7.64
C LEU A 118 21.44 16.08 -7.65
N GLY A 119 21.98 16.35 -8.83
CA GLY A 119 23.18 17.17 -9.01
C GLY A 119 24.48 16.48 -8.52
N THR A 120 24.42 15.22 -8.16
CA THR A 120 25.55 14.38 -7.75
C THR A 120 25.27 12.92 -8.11
N GLU A 121 26.26 12.03 -7.96
CA GLU A 121 26.07 10.61 -8.07
C GLU A 121 25.19 10.10 -6.90
N GLN A 122 24.24 9.21 -7.21
CA GLN A 122 23.36 8.63 -6.20
C GLN A 122 24.16 7.75 -5.23
N SER A 123 24.01 7.97 -3.94
CA SER A 123 24.63 7.16 -2.88
C SER A 123 23.83 7.23 -1.60
N GLU A 124 23.15 6.13 -1.27
CA GLU A 124 22.41 6.00 -0.01
C GLU A 124 23.36 6.05 1.20
N GLU A 125 24.57 5.48 1.07
CA GLU A 125 25.58 5.49 2.14
C GLU A 125 26.06 6.89 2.49
N GLN A 126 26.14 7.80 1.50
CA GLN A 126 26.50 9.19 1.75
C GLN A 126 25.34 10.02 2.26
N ALA A 127 24.10 9.65 1.95
CA ALA A 127 22.89 10.33 2.42
C ALA A 127 22.68 10.15 3.92
N VAL A 128 22.83 8.92 4.43
CA VAL A 128 22.48 8.56 5.82
C VAL A 128 23.17 9.43 6.89
N PRO A 129 24.47 9.73 6.85
CA PRO A 129 25.12 10.59 7.84
C PRO A 129 24.52 12.02 7.88
N TRP A 130 24.06 12.51 6.74
CA TRP A 130 23.43 13.83 6.66
C TRP A 130 21.98 13.80 7.14
N TYR A 131 21.21 12.74 6.81
CA TYR A 131 19.90 12.51 7.42
C TYR A 131 20.01 12.40 8.95
N GLN A 132 21.04 11.71 9.47
CA GLN A 132 21.24 11.59 10.89
C GLN A 132 21.49 12.95 11.55
N LYS A 133 22.37 13.79 11.01
CA LYS A 133 22.62 15.14 11.54
C LYS A 133 21.36 16.01 11.55
N ALA A 134 20.56 15.97 10.45
CA ALA A 134 19.32 16.71 10.36
C ALA A 134 18.25 16.14 11.34
N ALA A 135 18.20 14.81 11.52
CA ALA A 135 17.30 14.16 12.48
C ALA A 135 17.65 14.48 13.94
N GLU A 136 18.93 14.54 14.27
CA GLU A 136 19.45 14.99 15.59
C GLU A 136 19.13 16.44 15.84
N ALA A 137 19.09 17.28 14.80
CA ALA A 137 18.63 18.67 14.84
C ALA A 137 17.09 18.81 14.89
N ASN A 138 16.38 17.69 15.09
CA ASN A 138 14.92 17.61 15.24
C ASN A 138 14.10 17.97 13.99
N ILE A 139 14.64 17.77 12.79
CA ILE A 139 13.92 17.89 11.54
C ILE A 139 13.06 16.63 11.33
N SER A 140 11.73 16.74 11.42
CA SER A 140 10.80 15.60 11.40
C SER A 140 10.88 14.76 10.11
N ILE A 141 10.99 15.40 8.95
CA ILE A 141 11.15 14.68 7.67
C ILE A 141 12.49 13.92 7.61
N ALA A 142 13.56 14.45 8.19
CA ALA A 142 14.85 13.76 8.26
C ALA A 142 14.79 12.55 9.21
N GLN A 143 14.07 12.67 10.32
CA GLN A 143 13.82 11.56 11.24
C GLN A 143 13.00 10.45 10.55
N TYR A 144 11.99 10.80 9.78
CA TYR A 144 11.23 9.86 8.97
C TYR A 144 12.11 9.15 7.94
N MET A 145 12.90 9.91 7.16
CA MET A 145 13.81 9.32 6.15
C MET A 145 14.86 8.42 6.78
N LEU A 146 15.43 8.82 7.91
CA LEU A 146 16.40 7.98 8.63
C LEU A 146 15.75 6.70 9.18
N GLY A 147 14.52 6.80 9.71
CA GLY A 147 13.75 5.63 10.14
C GLY A 147 13.49 4.66 9.00
N THR A 148 13.11 5.16 7.82
CA THR A 148 12.91 4.33 6.62
C THR A 148 14.22 3.73 6.11
N CYS A 149 15.34 4.46 6.17
CA CYS A 149 16.66 3.90 5.85
C CYS A 149 17.02 2.71 6.73
N TYR A 150 16.81 2.79 8.04
CA TYR A 150 17.03 1.67 8.95
C TYR A 150 16.04 0.51 8.74
N HIS A 151 14.79 0.79 8.39
CA HIS A 151 13.81 -0.25 8.13
C HIS A 151 14.14 -1.08 6.88
N PHE A 152 14.45 -0.40 5.76
CA PHE A 152 14.70 -1.07 4.48
C PHE A 152 16.18 -1.41 4.22
N GLY A 153 17.10 -1.01 5.10
CA GLY A 153 18.54 -1.23 4.89
C GLY A 153 19.14 -0.35 3.81
N LYS A 154 18.60 0.85 3.59
CA LYS A 154 19.07 1.78 2.55
C LYS A 154 20.28 2.59 3.06
N GLY A 155 21.46 2.30 2.52
CA GLY A 155 22.71 2.94 2.91
C GLY A 155 23.21 2.60 4.33
N VAL A 156 22.50 1.74 5.05
CA VAL A 156 22.85 1.20 6.38
C VAL A 156 22.36 -0.23 6.53
N SER A 157 22.91 -0.98 7.48
CA SER A 157 22.34 -2.27 7.85
C SER A 157 20.94 -2.09 8.44
N PRO A 158 19.97 -2.94 8.07
CA PRO A 158 18.63 -2.90 8.65
C PRO A 158 18.69 -2.97 10.18
N ASN A 159 17.90 -2.13 10.84
CA ASN A 159 17.77 -2.11 12.30
C ASN A 159 16.39 -1.61 12.70
N GLU A 160 15.54 -2.53 13.13
CA GLU A 160 14.15 -2.23 13.44
C GLU A 160 13.99 -1.34 14.69
N GLU A 161 14.84 -1.52 15.72
CA GLU A 161 14.79 -0.67 16.92
C GLU A 161 15.10 0.79 16.58
N LEU A 162 16.12 1.03 15.76
CA LEU A 162 16.45 2.38 15.29
C LEU A 162 15.38 2.94 14.34
N ALA A 163 14.79 2.11 13.51
CA ALA A 163 13.68 2.51 12.66
C ALA A 163 12.49 3.00 13.49
N LEU A 164 12.02 2.20 14.45
CA LEU A 164 10.94 2.56 15.37
C LEU A 164 11.28 3.83 16.18
N HIS A 165 12.51 3.95 16.68
CA HIS A 165 12.95 5.12 17.44
C HIS A 165 12.80 6.42 16.62
N TRP A 166 13.32 6.45 15.40
CA TRP A 166 13.29 7.65 14.57
C TRP A 166 11.90 7.94 14.01
N LEU A 167 11.16 6.90 13.59
CA LEU A 167 9.77 7.07 13.16
C LEU A 167 8.89 7.62 14.27
N ARG A 168 9.07 7.14 15.53
CA ARG A 168 8.30 7.65 16.69
C ARG A 168 8.59 9.12 16.94
N LYS A 169 9.86 9.56 16.89
CA LYS A 169 10.21 10.97 17.02
C LYS A 169 9.56 11.85 15.96
N ALA A 170 9.52 11.40 14.70
CA ALA A 170 8.87 12.13 13.63
C ALA A 170 7.34 12.16 13.80
N ALA A 171 6.73 11.03 14.20
CA ALA A 171 5.30 10.91 14.43
C ALA A 171 4.81 11.80 15.60
N GLU A 172 5.61 11.94 16.66
CA GLU A 172 5.35 12.85 17.78
C GLU A 172 5.36 14.32 17.37
N GLN A 173 6.01 14.67 16.26
CA GLN A 173 6.00 16.00 15.64
C GLN A 173 4.89 16.17 14.59
N ASP A 174 3.88 15.33 14.60
CA ASP A 174 2.76 15.34 13.64
C ASP A 174 3.18 15.14 12.17
N TYR A 175 4.32 14.49 11.92
CA TYR A 175 4.67 14.10 10.57
C TYR A 175 3.83 12.89 10.13
N VAL A 176 2.83 13.14 9.30
CA VAL A 176 1.78 12.16 8.94
C VAL A 176 2.38 10.89 8.31
N GLY A 177 3.35 11.03 7.41
CA GLY A 177 4.03 9.87 6.82
C GLY A 177 4.74 8.98 7.85
N ALA A 178 5.27 9.57 8.93
CA ALA A 178 5.88 8.79 10.01
C ALA A 178 4.82 8.11 10.90
N GLN A 179 3.67 8.75 11.12
CA GLN A 179 2.56 8.15 11.87
C GLN A 179 2.04 6.91 11.14
N TYR A 180 1.83 6.98 9.83
CA TYR A 180 1.48 5.85 8.99
C TYR A 180 2.55 4.75 9.00
N ALA A 181 3.81 5.11 8.72
CA ALA A 181 4.91 4.14 8.68
C ALA A 181 5.11 3.44 10.04
N LEU A 182 5.04 4.19 11.14
CA LEU A 182 5.14 3.65 12.50
C LEU A 182 3.98 2.71 12.81
N GLY A 183 2.75 3.11 12.47
CA GLY A 183 1.56 2.28 12.66
C GLY A 183 1.65 0.97 11.89
N THR A 184 2.06 1.00 10.62
CA THR A 184 2.21 -0.20 9.79
C THR A 184 3.35 -1.09 10.25
N LEU A 185 4.46 -0.52 10.73
CA LEU A 185 5.61 -1.30 11.21
C LEU A 185 5.29 -2.01 12.52
N LEU A 186 4.57 -1.37 13.43
CA LEU A 186 4.16 -1.96 14.70
C LEU A 186 3.17 -3.12 14.53
N PHE A 187 2.30 -3.09 13.51
CA PHE A 187 1.40 -4.22 13.19
C PHE A 187 2.11 -5.46 12.63
N ARG A 188 3.32 -5.35 12.11
CA ARG A 188 4.06 -6.51 11.55
C ARG A 188 4.66 -7.42 12.62
N ASN A 189 4.77 -6.96 13.86
CA ASN A 189 5.35 -7.74 14.96
C ASN A 189 4.29 -8.64 15.58
N GLU A 190 4.17 -9.87 15.09
CA GLU A 190 3.18 -10.88 15.47
C GLU A 190 3.21 -11.28 16.97
N ASP A 191 4.26 -10.93 17.71
CA ASP A 191 4.51 -11.46 19.07
C ASP A 191 4.06 -10.57 20.24
N SER A 192 3.62 -9.33 20.01
CA SER A 192 3.31 -8.46 21.16
C SER A 192 2.11 -7.56 20.91
N GLY A 193 0.95 -7.95 21.38
CA GLY A 193 -0.25 -7.11 21.36
C GLY A 193 -0.17 -5.80 22.16
N GLU A 194 0.99 -5.45 22.76
CA GLU A 194 1.26 -4.12 23.29
C GLU A 194 1.54 -3.12 22.15
N ASN A 195 2.13 -3.59 21.05
CA ASN A 195 2.43 -2.76 19.88
C ASN A 195 1.18 -2.43 19.07
N ASP A 196 0.19 -3.32 19.04
CA ASP A 196 -1.05 -3.11 18.28
C ASP A 196 -1.83 -1.87 18.74
N ALA A 197 -1.87 -1.64 20.05
CA ALA A 197 -2.52 -0.48 20.63
C ALA A 197 -1.83 0.85 20.24
N GLU A 198 -0.52 0.82 20.17
CA GLU A 198 0.27 1.97 19.71
C GLU A 198 0.09 2.17 18.22
N ALA A 199 0.14 1.10 17.42
CA ALA A 199 -0.06 1.11 15.99
C ALA A 199 -1.37 1.78 15.59
N VAL A 200 -2.47 1.32 16.22
CA VAL A 200 -3.80 1.88 15.97
C VAL A 200 -3.86 3.37 16.27
N ARG A 201 -3.37 3.80 17.43
CA ARG A 201 -3.40 5.23 17.79
C ARG A 201 -2.66 6.10 16.77
N TRP A 202 -1.54 5.62 16.22
CA TRP A 202 -0.81 6.36 15.20
C TRP A 202 -1.56 6.39 13.87
N LEU A 203 -2.16 5.27 13.47
CA LEU A 203 -2.99 5.22 12.26
C LEU A 203 -4.26 6.09 12.39
N GLU A 204 -4.93 6.08 13.57
CA GLU A 204 -6.07 6.96 13.83
C GLU A 204 -5.68 8.43 13.69
N ARG A 205 -4.56 8.83 14.28
CA ARG A 205 -4.07 10.21 14.19
C ARG A 205 -3.72 10.62 12.76
N ALA A 206 -3.08 9.74 11.99
CA ALA A 206 -2.78 9.98 10.58
C ALA A 206 -4.05 10.06 9.73
N ALA A 207 -5.01 9.17 9.97
CA ALA A 207 -6.30 9.16 9.27
C ALA A 207 -7.14 10.42 9.54
N GLU A 208 -7.13 10.93 10.80
CA GLU A 208 -7.76 12.21 11.17
C GLU A 208 -7.12 13.40 10.43
N LEU A 209 -5.83 13.32 10.13
CA LEU A 209 -5.11 14.31 9.33
C LEU A 209 -5.29 14.12 7.80
N GLY A 210 -6.10 13.14 7.41
CA GLY A 210 -6.47 12.87 6.02
C GLY A 210 -5.55 11.89 5.28
N ASP A 211 -4.69 11.15 6.00
CA ASP A 211 -3.83 10.15 5.36
C ASP A 211 -4.65 8.97 4.85
N ILE A 212 -4.64 8.78 3.55
CA ILE A 212 -5.48 7.81 2.85
C ILE A 212 -5.05 6.38 3.19
N GLY A 213 -3.74 6.10 3.20
CA GLY A 213 -3.21 4.78 3.55
C GLY A 213 -3.63 4.34 4.97
N SER A 214 -3.62 5.27 5.92
CA SER A 214 -4.09 5.03 7.28
C SER A 214 -5.60 4.76 7.34
N GLN A 215 -6.39 5.48 6.54
CA GLN A 215 -7.84 5.22 6.45
C GLN A 215 -8.13 3.81 5.94
N VAL A 216 -7.47 3.38 4.85
CA VAL A 216 -7.64 2.02 4.31
C VAL A 216 -7.19 0.97 5.33
N LYS A 217 -6.01 1.13 5.93
CA LYS A 217 -5.48 0.17 6.90
C LYS A 217 -6.38 0.02 8.13
N LEU A 218 -6.88 1.12 8.67
CA LEU A 218 -7.85 1.09 9.77
C LEU A 218 -9.18 0.45 9.36
N GLY A 219 -9.65 0.73 8.14
CA GLY A 219 -10.84 0.11 7.59
C GLY A 219 -10.72 -1.42 7.60
N VAL A 220 -9.61 -1.96 7.14
CA VAL A 220 -9.30 -3.40 7.20
C VAL A 220 -9.28 -3.90 8.65
N CYS A 221 -8.63 -3.17 9.56
CA CYS A 221 -8.61 -3.55 10.98
C CYS A 221 -10.01 -3.61 11.60
N TYR A 222 -10.91 -2.66 11.24
CA TYR A 222 -12.30 -2.70 11.70
C TYR A 222 -13.13 -3.81 11.04
N GLN A 223 -12.82 -4.18 9.79
CA GLN A 223 -13.48 -5.27 9.08
C GLN A 223 -13.12 -6.63 9.66
N ASP A 224 -11.84 -6.87 9.92
CA ASP A 224 -11.35 -8.18 10.37
C ASP A 224 -11.55 -8.42 11.87
N GLY A 225 -11.97 -7.37 12.60
CA GLY A 225 -12.20 -7.44 14.03
C GLY A 225 -10.96 -7.92 14.78
N TYR A 226 -9.82 -7.22 14.62
CA TYR A 226 -8.56 -7.61 15.24
C TYR A 226 -8.76 -7.85 16.74
N ASN A 227 -8.70 -9.13 17.14
CA ASN A 227 -9.01 -9.59 18.47
C ASN A 227 -7.96 -9.13 19.49
N VAL A 228 -8.43 -8.46 20.49
CA VAL A 228 -7.62 -8.11 21.65
C VAL A 228 -8.15 -8.80 22.88
N LEU A 229 -7.27 -9.52 23.53
CA LEU A 229 -7.56 -10.21 24.77
C LEU A 229 -7.70 -9.22 25.95
N GLU A 230 -8.57 -9.54 26.90
CA GLU A 230 -9.12 -8.73 28.00
C GLU A 230 -8.13 -8.18 29.05
N GLN A 231 -6.84 -8.09 28.83
CA GLN A 231 -5.88 -7.58 29.83
C GLN A 231 -4.91 -6.56 29.26
N GLY A 232 -5.45 -5.42 28.79
CA GLY A 232 -4.62 -4.27 28.41
C GLY A 232 -4.29 -4.17 26.93
N LYS A 233 -4.86 -5.03 26.10
CA LYS A 233 -4.74 -5.00 24.65
C LYS A 233 -5.93 -4.27 24.02
N VAL A 234 -5.71 -3.44 23.02
CA VAL A 234 -6.77 -2.70 22.32
C VAL A 234 -7.58 -3.66 21.46
N CYS A 235 -8.90 -3.69 21.64
CA CYS A 235 -9.81 -4.40 20.79
C CYS A 235 -10.32 -3.52 19.66
N PHE A 236 -10.11 -3.91 18.42
CA PHE A 236 -11.12 -3.60 17.43
C PHE A 236 -12.22 -4.65 17.56
N LYS A 237 -13.35 -4.22 18.07
CA LYS A 237 -14.57 -4.97 17.85
C LYS A 237 -14.87 -4.79 16.36
N GLU A 238 -15.11 -5.89 15.65
CA GLU A 238 -15.61 -5.87 14.28
C GLU A 238 -16.67 -4.75 14.14
N ASN A 239 -16.40 -3.81 13.27
CA ASN A 239 -17.26 -2.67 13.01
C ASN A 239 -17.27 -2.36 11.51
N MET A 240 -18.06 -3.14 10.79
CA MET A 240 -18.21 -3.03 9.35
C MET A 240 -18.69 -1.65 8.89
N GLU A 241 -19.55 -0.97 9.68
CA GLU A 241 -20.04 0.37 9.33
C GLU A 241 -18.89 1.40 9.32
N LYS A 242 -18.00 1.33 10.34
CA LYS A 242 -16.84 2.21 10.42
C LYS A 242 -15.79 1.87 9.36
N ALA A 243 -15.62 0.59 9.04
CA ALA A 243 -14.75 0.15 7.94
C ALA A 243 -15.21 0.78 6.61
N VAL A 244 -16.48 0.68 6.31
CA VAL A 244 -17.08 1.27 5.08
C VAL A 244 -16.92 2.79 5.05
N GLU A 245 -17.11 3.50 6.16
CA GLU A 245 -16.91 4.96 6.24
C GLU A 245 -15.46 5.31 5.85
N LEU A 246 -14.47 4.59 6.36
CA LEU A 246 -13.07 4.79 6.06
C LEU A 246 -12.74 4.45 4.60
N PHE A 247 -13.23 3.33 4.09
CA PHE A 247 -13.06 2.95 2.69
C PHE A 247 -13.73 3.97 1.75
N GLN A 248 -14.90 4.48 2.09
CA GLN A 248 -15.58 5.50 1.31
C GLN A 248 -14.76 6.80 1.26
N ASN A 249 -14.21 7.25 2.41
CA ASN A 249 -13.37 8.43 2.45
C ASN A 249 -12.11 8.28 1.58
N ALA A 250 -11.47 7.12 1.60
CA ALA A 250 -10.30 6.84 0.74
C ALA A 250 -10.70 6.75 -0.74
N ALA A 251 -11.79 6.06 -1.05
CA ALA A 251 -12.29 5.87 -2.41
C ALA A 251 -12.68 7.20 -3.07
N GLU A 252 -13.35 8.11 -2.35
CA GLU A 252 -13.73 9.44 -2.82
C GLU A 252 -12.51 10.35 -3.07
N GLN A 253 -11.40 10.09 -2.38
CA GLN A 253 -10.11 10.75 -2.63
C GLN A 253 -9.33 10.12 -3.80
N GLY A 254 -9.89 9.11 -4.45
CA GLY A 254 -9.32 8.47 -5.63
C GLY A 254 -8.38 7.30 -5.35
N ASP A 255 -8.31 6.82 -4.11
CA ASP A 255 -7.42 5.72 -3.75
C ASP A 255 -7.94 4.38 -4.31
N ALA A 256 -7.07 3.67 -5.04
CA ALA A 256 -7.45 2.46 -5.75
C ALA A 256 -7.75 1.28 -4.80
N GLU A 257 -6.98 1.14 -3.71
CA GLU A 257 -7.23 0.10 -2.70
C GLU A 257 -8.52 0.40 -1.93
N GLY A 258 -8.75 1.67 -1.52
CA GLY A 258 -9.98 2.10 -0.88
C GLY A 258 -11.22 1.87 -1.76
N GLN A 259 -11.12 2.11 -3.06
CA GLN A 259 -12.18 1.82 -4.03
C GLN A 259 -12.46 0.31 -4.12
N PHE A 260 -11.44 -0.52 -4.15
CA PHE A 260 -11.57 -1.97 -4.17
C PHE A 260 -12.23 -2.50 -2.88
N GLN A 261 -11.79 -2.03 -1.71
CA GLN A 261 -12.38 -2.44 -0.42
C GLN A 261 -13.84 -2.00 -0.29
N LEU A 262 -14.17 -0.81 -0.79
CA LEU A 262 -15.55 -0.34 -0.85
C LEU A 262 -16.41 -1.17 -1.82
N ALA A 263 -15.85 -1.57 -2.97
CA ALA A 263 -16.52 -2.47 -3.91
C ALA A 263 -16.82 -3.83 -3.24
N ASN A 264 -15.86 -4.41 -2.52
CA ASN A 264 -16.07 -5.65 -1.76
C ASN A 264 -17.13 -5.50 -0.67
N SER A 265 -17.18 -4.34 0.00
CA SER A 265 -18.22 -4.06 0.99
C SER A 265 -19.63 -4.09 0.36
N TYR A 266 -19.80 -3.54 -0.86
CA TYR A 266 -21.07 -3.64 -1.60
C TYR A 266 -21.33 -5.05 -2.16
N ARG A 267 -20.30 -5.81 -2.53
CA ARG A 267 -20.42 -7.19 -3.02
C ARG A 267 -20.97 -8.12 -1.96
N PHE A 268 -20.37 -8.10 -0.78
CA PHE A 268 -20.68 -9.04 0.30
C PHE A 268 -21.73 -8.49 1.30
N GLY A 269 -22.07 -7.19 1.23
CA GLY A 269 -22.98 -6.56 2.18
C GLY A 269 -22.35 -6.30 3.55
N LEU A 270 -21.03 -6.03 3.58
CA LEU A 270 -20.29 -5.78 4.82
C LEU A 270 -20.45 -4.31 5.23
N GLY A 271 -21.18 -4.06 6.30
CA GLY A 271 -21.48 -2.71 6.80
C GLY A 271 -22.42 -1.87 5.91
N VAL A 272 -22.77 -2.36 4.73
CA VAL A 272 -23.69 -1.74 3.78
C VAL A 272 -24.60 -2.81 3.15
N LYS A 273 -25.74 -2.40 2.60
CA LYS A 273 -26.57 -3.32 1.83
C LYS A 273 -25.87 -3.70 0.52
N LYS A 274 -25.93 -5.00 0.17
CA LYS A 274 -25.44 -5.50 -1.14
C LYS A 274 -25.96 -4.63 -2.29
N ASN A 275 -25.08 -4.24 -3.22
CA ASN A 275 -25.43 -3.37 -4.33
C ASN A 275 -24.46 -3.58 -5.50
N VAL A 276 -24.84 -4.43 -6.46
CA VAL A 276 -24.02 -4.78 -7.61
C VAL A 276 -23.64 -3.57 -8.48
N PRO A 277 -24.54 -2.65 -8.84
CA PRO A 277 -24.16 -1.44 -9.58
C PRO A 277 -23.08 -0.59 -8.90
N LYS A 278 -23.19 -0.37 -7.58
CA LYS A 278 -22.17 0.38 -6.84
C LYS A 278 -20.85 -0.39 -6.71
N MET A 279 -20.93 -1.71 -6.54
CA MET A 279 -19.75 -2.60 -6.55
C MET A 279 -19.00 -2.43 -7.86
N LEU A 280 -19.67 -2.58 -9.02
CA LEU A 280 -19.04 -2.46 -10.33
C LEU A 280 -18.47 -1.07 -10.58
N TYR A 281 -19.18 -0.01 -10.17
CA TYR A 281 -18.68 1.36 -10.30
C TYR A 281 -17.33 1.55 -9.60
N TRP A 282 -17.23 1.18 -8.33
CA TRP A 282 -15.99 1.32 -7.58
C TRP A 282 -14.90 0.34 -8.05
N LEU A 283 -15.29 -0.88 -8.40
CA LEU A 283 -14.38 -1.89 -8.92
C LEU A 283 -13.73 -1.46 -10.24
N ARG A 284 -14.51 -0.90 -11.17
CA ARG A 284 -14.00 -0.35 -12.44
C ARG A 284 -13.03 0.80 -12.20
N LEU A 285 -13.34 1.74 -11.31
CA LEU A 285 -12.44 2.85 -11.00
C LEU A 285 -11.09 2.37 -10.46
N SER A 286 -11.09 1.39 -9.57
CA SER A 286 -9.89 0.79 -9.01
C SER A 286 -9.09 0.03 -10.10
N ALA A 287 -9.76 -0.80 -10.90
CA ALA A 287 -9.13 -1.58 -11.97
C ALA A 287 -8.50 -0.69 -13.07
N MET A 288 -9.14 0.43 -13.42
CA MET A 288 -8.62 1.41 -14.39
C MET A 288 -7.37 2.13 -13.87
N GLN A 289 -7.20 2.28 -12.56
CA GLN A 289 -5.98 2.79 -11.94
C GLN A 289 -4.85 1.77 -11.91
N GLY A 290 -5.11 0.52 -12.32
CA GLY A 290 -4.11 -0.53 -12.37
C GLY A 290 -4.03 -1.39 -11.10
N TYR A 291 -4.98 -1.30 -10.17
CA TYR A 291 -4.96 -2.14 -8.98
C TYR A 291 -5.21 -3.61 -9.35
N ALA A 292 -4.23 -4.47 -9.13
CA ALA A 292 -4.20 -5.82 -9.67
C ALA A 292 -5.36 -6.70 -9.18
N GLU A 293 -5.69 -6.61 -7.88
CA GLU A 293 -6.80 -7.34 -7.28
C GLU A 293 -8.15 -6.90 -7.85
N ALA A 294 -8.31 -5.59 -8.13
CA ALA A 294 -9.53 -5.08 -8.76
C ALA A 294 -9.66 -5.51 -10.21
N GLN A 295 -8.55 -5.54 -10.95
CA GLN A 295 -8.53 -6.05 -12.32
C GLN A 295 -8.94 -7.53 -12.35
N TYR A 296 -8.37 -8.35 -11.45
CA TYR A 296 -8.75 -9.75 -11.31
C TYR A 296 -10.23 -9.91 -10.95
N ALA A 297 -10.72 -9.18 -9.94
CA ALA A 297 -12.12 -9.23 -9.53
C ALA A 297 -13.09 -8.78 -10.63
N LEU A 298 -12.69 -7.80 -11.45
CA LEU A 298 -13.48 -7.36 -12.61
C LEU A 298 -13.49 -8.43 -13.71
N GLY A 299 -12.38 -9.14 -13.92
CA GLY A 299 -12.30 -10.32 -14.77
C GLY A 299 -13.31 -11.40 -14.36
N ILE A 300 -13.40 -11.71 -13.06
CA ILE A 300 -14.41 -12.64 -12.52
C ILE A 300 -15.83 -12.12 -12.81
N CYS A 301 -16.09 -10.82 -12.66
CA CYS A 301 -17.42 -10.27 -12.98
C CYS A 301 -17.81 -10.48 -14.42
N TYR A 302 -16.87 -10.35 -15.38
CA TYR A 302 -17.14 -10.64 -16.80
C TYR A 302 -17.22 -12.13 -17.08
N GLN A 303 -16.44 -12.99 -16.42
CA GLN A 303 -16.51 -14.43 -16.59
C GLN A 303 -17.89 -14.97 -16.15
N ASP A 304 -18.34 -14.58 -14.95
CA ASP A 304 -19.52 -15.12 -14.30
C ASP A 304 -20.80 -14.31 -14.62
N GLY A 305 -20.69 -13.16 -15.30
CA GLY A 305 -21.82 -12.29 -15.61
C GLY A 305 -22.36 -11.52 -14.39
N ILE A 306 -21.53 -11.23 -13.38
CA ILE A 306 -21.97 -10.56 -12.15
C ILE A 306 -22.21 -9.07 -12.43
N GLY A 307 -23.48 -8.69 -12.63
CA GLY A 307 -23.93 -7.33 -12.92
C GLY A 307 -23.47 -6.78 -14.27
N VAL A 308 -22.87 -7.60 -15.11
CA VAL A 308 -22.51 -7.37 -16.51
C VAL A 308 -22.86 -8.61 -17.31
N LYS A 309 -22.99 -8.48 -18.61
CA LYS A 309 -23.13 -9.67 -19.47
C LYS A 309 -21.86 -10.49 -19.42
N ALA A 310 -21.98 -11.81 -19.26
CA ALA A 310 -20.82 -12.71 -19.32
C ALA A 310 -20.09 -12.59 -20.65
N ASP A 311 -18.77 -12.38 -20.57
CA ASP A 311 -17.89 -12.15 -21.73
C ASP A 311 -16.49 -12.62 -21.38
N ILE A 312 -16.12 -13.79 -21.88
CA ILE A 312 -14.84 -14.43 -21.56
C ILE A 312 -13.65 -13.68 -22.19
N GLU A 313 -13.82 -13.03 -23.33
CA GLU A 313 -12.76 -12.25 -23.97
C GLU A 313 -12.42 -11.03 -23.10
N LYS A 314 -13.44 -10.29 -22.62
CA LYS A 314 -13.24 -9.19 -21.68
C LYS A 314 -12.67 -9.66 -20.33
N ALA A 315 -13.11 -10.81 -19.84
CA ALA A 315 -12.54 -11.39 -18.62
C ALA A 315 -11.04 -11.63 -18.78
N MET A 316 -10.63 -12.20 -19.92
CA MET A 316 -9.23 -12.46 -20.24
C MET A 316 -8.40 -11.18 -20.33
N ASP A 317 -8.90 -10.12 -20.97
CA ASP A 317 -8.21 -8.82 -21.02
C ASP A 317 -7.89 -8.30 -19.61
N TRP A 318 -8.82 -8.44 -18.67
CA TRP A 318 -8.61 -8.02 -17.28
C TRP A 318 -7.69 -8.98 -16.51
N TYR A 319 -7.80 -10.29 -16.71
CA TYR A 319 -6.89 -11.25 -16.10
C TYR A 319 -5.44 -11.06 -16.57
N GLU A 320 -5.22 -10.82 -17.88
CA GLU A 320 -3.89 -10.56 -18.42
C GLU A 320 -3.26 -9.28 -17.86
N ARG A 321 -4.04 -8.20 -17.69
CA ARG A 321 -3.56 -6.96 -17.05
C ARG A 321 -3.14 -7.20 -15.60
N SER A 322 -3.90 -7.96 -14.84
CA SER A 322 -3.57 -8.35 -13.48
C SER A 322 -2.36 -9.28 -13.42
N ALA A 323 -2.31 -10.29 -14.29
CA ALA A 323 -1.21 -11.25 -14.41
C ALA A 323 0.12 -10.59 -14.81
N ALA A 324 0.07 -9.52 -15.64
CA ALA A 324 1.25 -8.72 -15.99
C ALA A 324 1.88 -8.03 -14.77
N GLN A 325 1.12 -7.80 -13.72
CA GLN A 325 1.58 -7.30 -12.42
C GLN A 325 2.00 -8.43 -11.46
N ASN A 326 2.05 -9.67 -11.95
CA ASN A 326 2.35 -10.87 -11.18
C ASN A 326 1.32 -11.17 -10.07
N TYR A 327 0.03 -10.86 -10.28
CA TYR A 327 -1.01 -11.28 -9.36
C TYR A 327 -1.28 -12.79 -9.54
N PRO A 328 -1.04 -13.64 -8.51
CA PRO A 328 -0.97 -15.09 -8.70
C PRO A 328 -2.27 -15.71 -9.18
N ASP A 329 -3.43 -15.29 -8.63
CA ASP A 329 -4.72 -15.85 -9.02
C ASP A 329 -5.07 -15.52 -10.47
N ALA A 330 -4.70 -14.32 -10.94
CA ALA A 330 -4.89 -13.95 -12.34
C ALA A 330 -4.00 -14.79 -13.28
N ILE A 331 -2.74 -15.05 -12.89
CA ILE A 331 -1.85 -15.93 -13.67
C ILE A 331 -2.44 -17.34 -13.75
N CYS A 332 -3.00 -17.84 -12.65
CA CYS A 332 -3.68 -19.12 -12.62
C CYS A 332 -4.89 -19.14 -13.57
N SER A 333 -5.77 -18.13 -13.50
CA SER A 333 -6.95 -18.04 -14.35
C SER A 333 -6.59 -17.94 -15.85
N VAL A 334 -5.55 -17.20 -16.20
CA VAL A 334 -5.01 -17.18 -17.58
C VAL A 334 -4.51 -18.57 -17.98
N GLY A 335 -3.82 -19.28 -17.08
CA GLY A 335 -3.37 -20.64 -17.33
C GLY A 335 -4.54 -21.60 -17.60
N MET A 336 -5.60 -21.50 -16.82
CA MET A 336 -6.83 -22.34 -17.01
C MET A 336 -7.52 -22.03 -18.33
N TYR A 337 -7.60 -20.76 -18.72
CA TYR A 337 -8.14 -20.40 -20.03
C TYR A 337 -7.39 -21.07 -21.20
N TYR A 338 -6.05 -21.10 -21.15
CA TYR A 338 -5.25 -21.82 -22.17
C TYR A 338 -5.52 -23.33 -22.16
N LEU A 339 -5.86 -23.90 -21.02
CA LEU A 339 -6.23 -25.31 -20.91
C LEU A 339 -7.61 -25.59 -21.52
N ASP A 340 -8.60 -24.77 -21.17
CA ASP A 340 -10.01 -25.04 -21.43
C ASP A 340 -10.43 -24.60 -22.85
N GLU A 341 -9.96 -23.44 -23.31
CA GLU A 341 -10.42 -22.82 -24.56
C GLU A 341 -9.42 -22.98 -25.72
N GLU A 342 -8.13 -22.95 -25.43
CA GLU A 342 -7.08 -23.00 -26.46
C GLU A 342 -6.46 -24.41 -26.62
N ASP A 343 -6.78 -25.38 -25.74
CA ASP A 343 -6.20 -26.72 -25.67
C ASP A 343 -4.64 -26.72 -25.64
N ASP A 344 -4.06 -25.66 -25.07
CA ASP A 344 -2.60 -25.47 -24.93
C ASP A 344 -2.14 -25.86 -23.53
N VAL A 345 -2.05 -27.16 -23.31
CA VAL A 345 -1.64 -27.79 -22.04
C VAL A 345 -0.25 -27.34 -21.59
N GLU A 346 0.67 -27.11 -22.53
CA GLU A 346 2.06 -26.70 -22.19
C GLU A 346 2.10 -25.30 -21.61
N THR A 347 1.41 -24.34 -22.24
CA THR A 347 1.31 -22.98 -21.73
C THR A 347 0.53 -22.94 -20.40
N ALA A 348 -0.56 -23.70 -20.30
CA ALA A 348 -1.35 -23.82 -19.09
C ALA A 348 -0.48 -24.30 -17.90
N LYS A 349 0.22 -25.42 -18.05
CA LYS A 349 1.11 -25.97 -17.01
C LYS A 349 2.20 -24.99 -16.58
N ARG A 350 2.81 -24.29 -17.52
CA ARG A 350 3.84 -23.29 -17.24
C ARG A 350 3.30 -22.12 -16.41
N LEU A 351 2.11 -21.61 -16.74
CA LEU A 351 1.49 -20.48 -16.01
C LEU A 351 1.00 -20.93 -14.65
N VAL A 352 0.32 -22.06 -14.56
CA VAL A 352 -0.13 -22.62 -13.27
C VAL A 352 1.06 -22.91 -12.36
N TYR A 353 2.16 -23.48 -12.88
CA TYR A 353 3.38 -23.68 -12.10
C TYR A 353 3.96 -22.36 -11.58
N LYS A 354 3.99 -21.30 -12.42
CA LYS A 354 4.44 -19.97 -11.98
C LYS A 354 3.56 -19.43 -10.84
N ALA A 355 2.24 -19.56 -10.96
CA ALA A 355 1.31 -19.11 -9.91
C ALA A 355 1.45 -19.94 -8.62
N ALA A 356 1.65 -21.25 -8.74
CA ALA A 356 1.85 -22.16 -7.61
C ALA A 356 3.11 -21.82 -6.80
N GLN A 357 4.20 -21.42 -7.48
CA GLN A 357 5.42 -20.93 -6.84
C GLN A 357 5.26 -19.59 -6.11
N MET A 358 4.18 -18.86 -6.41
CA MET A 358 3.81 -17.59 -5.77
C MET A 358 2.73 -17.79 -4.69
N ASP A 359 2.63 -19.00 -4.17
CA ASP A 359 1.71 -19.38 -3.10
C ASP A 359 0.21 -19.22 -3.43
N CYS A 360 -0.19 -19.31 -4.72
CA CYS A 360 -1.60 -19.40 -5.10
C CYS A 360 -2.15 -20.81 -4.77
N PRO A 361 -3.12 -20.94 -3.85
CA PRO A 361 -3.61 -22.28 -3.42
C PRO A 361 -4.28 -23.04 -4.54
N GLU A 362 -5.06 -22.35 -5.39
CA GLU A 362 -5.72 -22.96 -6.55
C GLU A 362 -4.68 -23.51 -7.54
N ALA A 363 -3.63 -22.74 -7.84
CA ALA A 363 -2.57 -23.19 -8.73
C ALA A 363 -1.77 -24.36 -8.15
N GLN A 364 -1.54 -24.37 -6.82
CA GLN A 364 -0.91 -25.52 -6.14
C GLN A 364 -1.78 -26.78 -6.23
N TYR A 365 -3.10 -26.63 -6.06
CA TYR A 365 -4.04 -27.72 -6.24
C TYR A 365 -4.01 -28.27 -7.67
N LEU A 366 -4.06 -27.38 -8.68
CA LEU A 366 -4.01 -27.76 -10.09
C LEU A 366 -2.70 -28.45 -10.47
N MET A 367 -1.56 -27.99 -9.92
CA MET A 367 -0.28 -28.68 -10.11
C MET A 367 -0.32 -30.10 -9.55
N GLY A 368 -0.91 -30.29 -8.36
CA GLY A 368 -1.16 -31.61 -7.81
C GLY A 368 -2.03 -32.47 -8.73
N MET A 369 -3.09 -31.91 -9.31
CA MET A 369 -3.97 -32.62 -10.24
C MET A 369 -3.26 -33.02 -11.53
N PHE A 370 -2.46 -32.10 -12.14
CA PHE A 370 -1.70 -32.42 -13.34
C PHE A 370 -0.70 -33.57 -13.18
N LEU A 371 -0.14 -33.73 -11.99
CA LEU A 371 0.78 -34.81 -11.66
C LEU A 371 0.04 -36.10 -11.29
N TYR A 372 -1.09 -35.98 -10.56
CA TYR A 372 -1.91 -37.08 -10.13
C TYR A 372 -2.55 -37.87 -11.30
N GLU A 373 -2.85 -37.19 -12.43
CA GLU A 373 -3.38 -37.81 -13.65
C GLU A 373 -2.31 -38.58 -14.45
N GLY A 374 -1.04 -38.48 -14.06
CA GLY A 374 0.05 -39.25 -14.62
C GLY A 374 0.04 -40.70 -14.21
N ASP A 375 0.71 -41.58 -14.99
CA ASP A 375 0.82 -43.03 -14.70
C ASP A 375 2.11 -43.35 -13.88
N ASP A 376 2.81 -42.36 -13.31
CA ASP A 376 4.11 -42.54 -12.64
C ASP A 376 4.01 -42.34 -11.13
N SER A 377 4.45 -43.36 -10.38
CA SER A 377 4.42 -43.30 -8.91
C SER A 377 5.35 -42.27 -8.27
N GLU A 378 6.38 -41.77 -8.98
CA GLU A 378 7.21 -40.68 -8.50
C GLU A 378 6.46 -39.34 -8.61
N GLU A 379 5.60 -39.19 -9.63
CA GLU A 379 4.73 -38.01 -9.79
C GLU A 379 3.64 -37.96 -8.71
N ASP A 380 3.15 -39.10 -8.22
CA ASP A 380 2.17 -39.21 -7.13
C ASP A 380 2.70 -38.60 -5.81
N GLU A 381 3.97 -38.80 -5.47
CA GLU A 381 4.58 -38.23 -4.26
C GLU A 381 4.68 -36.69 -4.38
N GLU A 382 5.03 -36.22 -5.57
CA GLU A 382 5.09 -34.77 -5.84
C GLU A 382 3.68 -34.17 -5.84
N ALA A 383 2.68 -34.84 -6.41
CA ALA A 383 1.28 -34.43 -6.38
C ALA A 383 0.79 -34.22 -4.93
N VAL A 384 1.07 -35.20 -4.05
CA VAL A 384 0.73 -35.07 -2.63
C VAL A 384 1.43 -33.91 -1.96
N ALA A 385 2.68 -33.62 -2.33
CA ALA A 385 3.37 -32.44 -1.80
C ALA A 385 2.67 -31.13 -2.17
N TRP A 386 2.23 -30.99 -3.42
CA TRP A 386 1.46 -29.84 -3.89
C TRP A 386 0.09 -29.74 -3.20
N PHE A 387 -0.66 -30.84 -3.07
CA PHE A 387 -1.91 -30.85 -2.31
C PHE A 387 -1.71 -30.42 -0.84
N ARG A 388 -0.61 -30.83 -0.20
CA ARG A 388 -0.29 -30.39 1.16
C ARG A 388 -0.01 -28.88 1.23
N MET A 389 0.65 -28.33 0.22
CA MET A 389 0.89 -26.88 0.14
C MET A 389 -0.44 -26.14 0.02
N ALA A 390 -1.31 -26.53 -0.90
CA ALA A 390 -2.65 -25.93 -1.07
C ALA A 390 -3.52 -26.09 0.19
N ALA A 391 -3.49 -27.26 0.84
CA ALA A 391 -4.28 -27.55 2.04
C ALA A 391 -3.82 -26.80 3.31
N ARG A 392 -2.69 -26.08 3.30
CA ARG A 392 -2.30 -25.18 4.41
C ARG A 392 -3.28 -24.02 4.55
N TYR A 393 -3.94 -23.63 3.46
CA TYR A 393 -4.99 -22.63 3.47
C TYR A 393 -6.31 -23.28 3.85
N GLN A 394 -6.89 -22.86 4.96
CA GLN A 394 -8.05 -23.51 5.61
C GLN A 394 -9.30 -23.65 4.73
N ASN A 395 -9.36 -22.95 3.59
CA ASN A 395 -10.54 -22.91 2.72
C ASN A 395 -10.38 -23.68 1.40
N HIS A 396 -9.28 -24.41 1.19
CA HIS A 396 -9.10 -25.17 -0.06
C HIS A 396 -9.60 -26.62 0.08
N GLY A 397 -10.93 -26.77 0.03
CA GLY A 397 -11.63 -28.08 0.19
C GLY A 397 -11.11 -29.15 -0.76
N GLY A 398 -11.01 -28.84 -2.06
CA GLY A 398 -10.54 -29.80 -3.07
C GLY A 398 -9.16 -30.40 -2.77
N ALA A 399 -8.18 -29.56 -2.35
CA ALA A 399 -6.85 -30.08 -1.97
C ALA A 399 -6.90 -30.99 -0.74
N MET A 400 -7.74 -30.65 0.25
CA MET A 400 -7.96 -31.48 1.43
C MET A 400 -8.68 -32.80 1.07
N GLY A 401 -9.65 -32.74 0.16
CA GLY A 401 -10.33 -33.89 -0.39
C GLY A 401 -9.38 -34.85 -1.07
N MET A 402 -8.52 -34.35 -1.96
CA MET A 402 -7.48 -35.13 -2.65
C MET A 402 -6.47 -35.75 -1.68
N LEU A 403 -6.04 -35.02 -0.64
CA LEU A 403 -5.20 -35.61 0.41
C LEU A 403 -5.90 -36.79 1.13
N GLY A 404 -7.17 -36.60 1.47
CA GLY A 404 -7.97 -37.68 2.06
C GLY A 404 -8.03 -38.87 1.15
N TYR A 405 -8.23 -38.70 -0.14
CA TYR A 405 -8.25 -39.72 -1.15
C TYR A 405 -6.88 -40.44 -1.30
N CYS A 406 -5.78 -39.68 -1.33
CA CYS A 406 -4.42 -40.22 -1.40
C CYS A 406 -4.10 -41.11 -0.19
N TYR A 407 -4.43 -40.66 1.03
CA TYR A 407 -4.25 -41.49 2.23
C TYR A 407 -5.16 -42.74 2.27
N MET A 408 -6.38 -42.64 1.74
CA MET A 408 -7.30 -43.77 1.66
C MET A 408 -6.78 -44.88 0.74
N ASN A 409 -6.15 -44.54 -0.37
CA ASN A 409 -5.69 -45.46 -1.39
C ASN A 409 -4.19 -45.81 -1.31
N GLY A 410 -3.41 -45.05 -0.55
CA GLY A 410 -1.96 -45.20 -0.51
C GLY A 410 -1.27 -44.66 -1.78
N THR A 411 -1.84 -43.61 -2.43
CA THR A 411 -1.29 -43.01 -3.65
C THR A 411 -0.33 -41.89 -3.25
N GLY A 412 0.96 -42.01 -3.58
CA GLY A 412 2.00 -41.05 -3.24
C GLY A 412 2.29 -40.92 -1.73
N VAL A 413 1.61 -41.69 -0.89
CA VAL A 413 1.78 -41.77 0.57
C VAL A 413 1.46 -43.17 1.06
N GLU A 414 1.95 -43.55 2.26
CA GLU A 414 1.52 -44.78 2.91
C GLU A 414 0.02 -44.69 3.24
N GLN A 415 -0.70 -45.79 2.96
CA GLN A 415 -2.13 -45.85 3.24
C GLN A 415 -2.41 -45.68 4.73
N ASP A 416 -3.29 -44.73 5.07
CA ASP A 416 -3.67 -44.41 6.45
C ASP A 416 -5.13 -43.94 6.53
N ASP A 417 -6.00 -44.87 6.98
CA ASP A 417 -7.45 -44.60 7.11
C ASP A 417 -7.80 -43.56 8.17
N GLU A 418 -6.95 -43.32 9.18
CA GLU A 418 -7.19 -42.28 10.18
C GLU A 418 -6.89 -40.91 9.60
N MET A 419 -5.75 -40.77 8.92
CA MET A 419 -5.39 -39.53 8.21
C MET A 419 -6.37 -39.23 7.08
N ALA A 420 -6.83 -40.23 6.33
CA ALA A 420 -7.85 -40.09 5.30
C ALA A 420 -9.11 -39.42 5.87
N ARG A 421 -9.66 -39.98 6.99
CA ARG A 421 -10.84 -39.40 7.65
C ARG A 421 -10.62 -37.98 8.16
N VAL A 422 -9.44 -37.65 8.69
CA VAL A 422 -9.13 -36.31 9.16
C VAL A 422 -9.19 -35.29 8.02
N TRP A 423 -8.57 -35.62 6.89
CA TRP A 423 -8.55 -34.72 5.75
C TRP A 423 -9.92 -34.59 5.06
N LEU A 424 -10.64 -35.71 4.88
CA LEU A 424 -12.00 -35.70 4.31
C LEU A 424 -12.98 -34.90 5.19
N LYS A 425 -12.88 -34.99 6.53
CA LYS A 425 -13.70 -34.15 7.41
C LYS A 425 -13.42 -32.64 7.25
N ARG A 426 -12.15 -32.27 7.17
CA ARG A 426 -11.77 -30.87 6.90
C ARG A 426 -12.27 -30.38 5.54
N ALA A 427 -12.18 -31.22 4.51
CA ALA A 427 -12.72 -30.93 3.20
C ALA A 427 -14.25 -30.75 3.24
N ALA A 428 -14.95 -31.64 3.95
CA ALA A 428 -16.41 -31.56 4.13
C ALA A 428 -16.84 -30.27 4.88
N GLU A 429 -16.06 -29.80 5.87
CA GLU A 429 -16.26 -28.51 6.53
C GLU A 429 -16.14 -27.34 5.53
N CYS A 430 -15.33 -27.51 4.48
CA CYS A 430 -15.23 -26.58 3.36
C CYS A 430 -16.28 -26.80 2.25
N ARG A 431 -17.28 -27.67 2.49
CA ARG A 431 -18.34 -28.04 1.53
C ARG A 431 -17.82 -28.74 0.28
N ASP A 432 -16.74 -29.51 0.39
CA ASP A 432 -16.28 -30.39 -0.68
C ASP A 432 -17.20 -31.59 -0.79
N TYR A 433 -17.93 -31.70 -1.90
CA TYR A 433 -18.96 -32.68 -2.11
C TYR A 433 -18.40 -34.10 -2.26
N ASP A 434 -17.26 -34.24 -2.92
CA ASP A 434 -16.61 -35.54 -3.12
C ASP A 434 -16.15 -36.11 -1.77
N ALA A 435 -15.59 -35.27 -0.92
CA ALA A 435 -15.21 -35.63 0.43
C ALA A 435 -16.44 -36.04 1.30
N ILE A 436 -17.55 -35.32 1.19
CA ILE A 436 -18.80 -35.62 1.87
C ILE A 436 -19.32 -37.00 1.40
N GLU A 437 -19.31 -37.24 0.09
CA GLU A 437 -19.74 -38.51 -0.48
C GLU A 437 -18.86 -39.69 -0.03
N LEU A 438 -17.54 -39.49 0.01
CA LEU A 438 -16.59 -40.49 0.51
C LEU A 438 -16.83 -40.81 2.00
N LEU A 439 -17.07 -39.76 2.83
CA LEU A 439 -17.37 -39.96 4.25
C LEU A 439 -18.66 -40.76 4.45
N LYS A 440 -19.71 -40.47 3.69
CA LYS A 440 -20.99 -41.20 3.74
C LYS A 440 -20.87 -42.65 3.27
N ASN A 441 -20.33 -42.85 2.07
CA ASN A 441 -20.36 -44.11 1.38
C ASN A 441 -19.30 -45.12 1.91
N TYR A 442 -18.12 -44.61 2.30
CA TYR A 442 -17.00 -45.45 2.70
C TYR A 442 -16.84 -45.55 4.23
N TYR A 443 -17.06 -44.43 4.93
CA TYR A 443 -16.87 -44.36 6.38
C TYR A 443 -18.17 -44.38 7.18
N MET A 444 -19.35 -44.41 6.53
CA MET A 444 -20.69 -44.45 7.16
C MET A 444 -20.92 -43.27 8.12
N ILE A 445 -20.44 -42.05 7.76
CA ILE A 445 -20.58 -40.84 8.55
C ILE A 445 -21.61 -39.94 7.86
N ASP A 446 -22.78 -39.75 8.50
CA ASP A 446 -23.95 -39.03 7.94
C ASP A 446 -24.11 -37.62 8.49
N ASP A 447 -23.19 -37.11 9.31
CA ASP A 447 -23.30 -35.85 10.04
C ASP A 447 -23.22 -34.56 9.15
N TYR A 448 -23.12 -34.73 7.83
CA TYR A 448 -23.00 -33.65 6.86
C TYR A 448 -24.21 -33.49 5.92
N ASP A 449 -25.38 -34.07 6.28
CA ASP A 449 -26.58 -34.05 5.44
C ASP A 449 -27.32 -32.67 5.40
N ASP A 450 -27.03 -31.74 6.31
CA ASP A 450 -27.78 -30.49 6.48
C ASP A 450 -27.24 -29.30 5.65
N PHE A 451 -26.32 -29.53 4.72
CA PHE A 451 -25.91 -28.46 3.81
C PHE A 451 -26.92 -28.31 2.66
N GLU A 452 -28.02 -27.58 2.91
CA GLU A 452 -28.93 -27.15 1.84
C GLU A 452 -28.19 -26.27 0.81
N TYR A 453 -28.44 -26.57 -0.47
CA TYR A 453 -28.02 -25.75 -1.60
C TYR A 453 -28.66 -24.38 -1.44
N GLU A 454 -27.92 -23.32 -1.07
CA GLU A 454 -28.38 -21.95 -1.29
C GLU A 454 -28.34 -21.69 -2.80
N ASP A 455 -29.47 -21.97 -3.46
CA ASP A 455 -29.71 -21.53 -4.83
C ASP A 455 -29.69 -19.99 -4.83
N TYR A 456 -28.65 -19.41 -5.36
CA TYR A 456 -28.58 -17.97 -5.65
C TYR A 456 -29.55 -17.75 -6.81
N GLY A 457 -30.84 -17.58 -6.46
CA GLY A 457 -31.93 -17.38 -7.40
C GLY A 457 -31.64 -16.30 -8.40
N ASP A 458 -32.20 -16.45 -9.60
CA ASP A 458 -32.08 -15.61 -10.78
C ASP A 458 -31.90 -14.11 -10.44
N GLU A 459 -30.71 -13.59 -10.73
CA GLU A 459 -30.44 -12.16 -10.63
C GLU A 459 -31.28 -11.40 -11.67
N PRO A 460 -31.75 -10.19 -11.35
CA PRO A 460 -32.57 -9.41 -12.28
C PRO A 460 -31.76 -9.06 -13.55
N GLU A 461 -32.41 -9.22 -14.72
CA GLU A 461 -31.89 -8.75 -16.01
C GLU A 461 -31.53 -7.26 -15.91
N TYR A 462 -30.28 -6.92 -16.21
CA TYR A 462 -29.79 -5.55 -16.27
C TYR A 462 -29.83 -5.06 -17.72
N ASP A 463 -30.38 -3.88 -17.95
CA ASP A 463 -30.43 -3.22 -19.26
C ASP A 463 -29.04 -2.79 -19.74
N ASP A 464 -28.72 -3.10 -20.98
CA ASP A 464 -27.45 -2.92 -21.70
C ASP A 464 -27.09 -1.43 -22.03
N GLU A 465 -27.61 -0.41 -21.32
CA GLU A 465 -27.47 1.00 -21.75
C GLU A 465 -26.18 1.73 -21.30
N ASP A 466 -25.28 1.10 -20.54
CA ASP A 466 -24.09 1.80 -19.97
C ASP A 466 -22.71 1.27 -20.45
N ASP A 467 -22.63 0.54 -21.57
CA ASP A 467 -21.36 0.01 -22.09
C ASP A 467 -20.51 1.02 -22.92
N ASP A 468 -20.92 2.31 -23.00
CA ASP A 468 -20.19 3.36 -23.74
C ASP A 468 -19.22 4.16 -22.85
N TRP A 469 -18.20 3.47 -22.27
CA TRP A 469 -17.01 4.11 -21.72
C TRP A 469 -15.76 3.54 -22.38
N GLU A 470 -15.65 3.72 -23.72
CA GLU A 470 -14.35 3.72 -24.42
C GLU A 470 -13.89 5.18 -24.52
N ASP A 471 -12.84 5.54 -23.71
CA ASP A 471 -11.63 6.33 -23.97
C ASP A 471 -11.08 6.93 -22.67
#